data_085e2f1c53da404fdf1fa6fa0f2d37ae
#
_entry.id   085e2f1c53da404fdf1fa6fa0f2d37ae
#
_cell.length_a   1.000
_cell.length_b   1.000
_cell.length_c   1.000
_cell.angle_alpha   90.00
_cell.angle_beta   90.00
_cell.angle_gamma   90.00
#
_symmetry.space_group_name_H-M   'P 1'
#
loop_
_entity.id
_entity.type
_entity.pdbx_description
1 polymer ?
#
loop_
_entity_poly.entity_id
_entity_poly.type
_entity_poly.pdbx_seq_one_letter_code
_entity_poly.pdbx_strand_id
1 'polypeptide(L)'
;MSKLSDTVKALINASHARPGYTPSSAGVQTALTRFANDAAGKKVGLPAWVTLSTAVSATLNCPEAMTQIFHLANSTPTPNEQRTPVQNAELIREVGLKCISFNGIPRSINTLGAFRNSLPDDVGSQLSTTPTRELTPSNLEIRKKDGLALWDSVYVGFERKLLDKLAHSHPDLPVHILNGHYSNLLSNPRGVPQPAKVGRVLTSLVAIACLRTQTGVGPQVVSHIFGLRKAYDNGDAHAEGEEPVEGGPWLATEDGNIWILENIDKLANVISGVEGTTFAPGLRPKL
;
A
#
# COMPACT_ATOMS: atom_id res chain seq x y z
N MET A 1 16.29 33.97 -1.42
CA MET A 1 16.53 32.60 -1.95
C MET A 1 17.23 32.73 -3.29
N SER A 2 18.39 32.07 -3.48
CA SER A 2 19.06 32.00 -4.78
C SER A 2 18.19 31.26 -5.78
N LYS A 3 17.96 31.84 -6.95
CA LYS A 3 17.21 31.18 -8.04
C LYS A 3 18.11 30.14 -8.70
N LEU A 4 17.57 28.94 -8.98
CA LEU A 4 18.28 27.97 -9.80
C LEU A 4 18.54 28.53 -11.19
N SER A 5 19.70 28.23 -11.77
CA SER A 5 20.00 28.57 -13.15
C SER A 5 19.06 27.85 -14.12
N ASP A 6 18.86 28.38 -15.31
CA ASP A 6 17.96 27.78 -16.30
C ASP A 6 18.52 26.46 -16.83
N THR A 7 19.84 26.28 -16.85
CA THR A 7 20.47 24.99 -17.17
C THR A 7 20.11 23.91 -16.15
N VAL A 8 20.15 24.22 -14.83
CA VAL A 8 19.77 23.27 -13.80
C VAL A 8 18.29 22.93 -13.88
N LYS A 9 17.41 23.92 -14.12
CA LYS A 9 15.98 23.70 -14.33
C LYS A 9 15.71 22.80 -15.53
N ALA A 10 16.41 23.04 -16.65
CA ALA A 10 16.29 22.25 -17.88
C ALA A 10 16.71 20.79 -17.65
N LEU A 11 17.78 20.54 -16.90
CA LEU A 11 18.23 19.18 -16.57
C LEU A 11 17.23 18.46 -15.65
N ILE A 12 16.70 19.15 -14.63
CA ILE A 12 15.68 18.58 -13.73
C ILE A 12 14.42 18.16 -14.52
N ASN A 13 14.02 18.96 -15.51
CA ASN A 13 12.82 18.75 -16.31
C ASN A 13 13.07 18.00 -17.62
N ALA A 14 14.25 17.45 -17.82
CA ALA A 14 14.56 16.69 -19.03
C ALA A 14 13.66 15.46 -19.17
N SER A 15 13.18 15.18 -20.38
CA SER A 15 12.22 14.08 -20.64
C SER A 15 12.72 12.71 -20.19
N HIS A 16 14.03 12.46 -20.30
CA HIS A 16 14.63 11.21 -19.83
C HIS A 16 14.64 11.06 -18.30
N ALA A 17 14.57 12.15 -17.54
CA ALA A 17 14.48 12.16 -16.10
C ALA A 17 13.07 11.84 -15.57
N ARG A 18 12.06 11.88 -16.46
CA ARG A 18 10.64 11.61 -16.11
C ARG A 18 10.19 12.35 -14.85
N PRO A 19 10.26 13.69 -14.82
CA PRO A 19 10.07 14.48 -13.59
C PRO A 19 8.62 14.52 -13.08
N GLY A 20 7.66 14.09 -13.88
CA GLY A 20 6.23 14.15 -13.58
C GLY A 20 5.66 12.82 -13.05
N TYR A 21 4.35 12.83 -12.84
CA TYR A 21 3.58 11.62 -12.54
C TYR A 21 3.55 10.67 -13.73
N THR A 22 3.34 9.38 -13.47
CA THR A 22 2.98 8.43 -14.52
C THR A 22 1.56 8.76 -14.97
N PRO A 23 1.34 9.13 -16.25
CA PRO A 23 -0.01 9.44 -16.72
C PRO A 23 -0.87 8.18 -16.74
N SER A 24 -2.16 8.32 -16.42
CA SER A 24 -3.11 7.23 -16.56
C SER A 24 -3.41 6.98 -18.05
N SER A 25 -3.22 5.74 -18.50
CA SER A 25 -3.63 5.35 -19.85
C SER A 25 -5.14 5.18 -19.95
N ALA A 26 -5.70 5.27 -21.18
CA ALA A 26 -7.13 5.04 -21.41
C ALA A 26 -7.63 3.65 -20.95
N GLY A 27 -6.75 2.67 -20.83
CA GLY A 27 -7.08 1.31 -20.40
C GLY A 27 -7.22 1.16 -18.87
N VAL A 28 -6.72 2.11 -18.08
CA VAL A 28 -6.67 1.97 -16.60
C VAL A 28 -8.06 1.85 -16.01
N GLN A 29 -9.00 2.70 -16.40
CA GLN A 29 -10.39 2.62 -15.93
C GLN A 29 -11.03 1.26 -16.23
N THR A 30 -10.83 0.75 -17.44
CA THR A 30 -11.35 -0.57 -17.85
C THR A 30 -10.71 -1.70 -17.03
N ALA A 31 -9.38 -1.63 -16.79
CA ALA A 31 -8.67 -2.62 -15.99
C ALA A 31 -9.14 -2.63 -14.54
N LEU A 32 -9.31 -1.44 -13.93
CA LEU A 32 -9.82 -1.29 -12.57
C LEU A 32 -11.25 -1.84 -12.44
N THR A 33 -12.13 -1.53 -13.40
CA THR A 33 -13.51 -2.06 -13.42
C THR A 33 -13.53 -3.60 -13.53
N ARG A 34 -12.70 -4.17 -14.40
CA ARG A 34 -12.56 -5.63 -14.49
C ARG A 34 -12.05 -6.24 -13.20
N PHE A 35 -11.06 -5.60 -12.57
CA PHE A 35 -10.50 -6.07 -11.30
C PHE A 35 -11.56 -6.04 -10.19
N ALA A 36 -12.32 -4.95 -10.04
CA ALA A 36 -13.39 -4.85 -9.06
C ALA A 36 -14.49 -5.90 -9.27
N ASN A 37 -14.90 -6.12 -10.54
CA ASN A 37 -15.90 -7.14 -10.88
C ASN A 37 -15.39 -8.57 -10.61
N ASP A 38 -14.13 -8.85 -10.91
CA ASP A 38 -13.51 -10.14 -10.61
C ASP A 38 -13.39 -10.37 -9.11
N ALA A 39 -13.00 -9.35 -8.34
CA ALA A 39 -13.00 -9.37 -6.88
C ALA A 39 -14.39 -9.70 -6.31
N ALA A 40 -15.44 -9.03 -6.80
CA ALA A 40 -16.82 -9.32 -6.42
C ALA A 40 -17.23 -10.77 -6.75
N GLY A 41 -16.85 -11.28 -7.91
CA GLY A 41 -17.07 -12.68 -8.31
C GLY A 41 -16.38 -13.69 -7.41
N LYS A 42 -15.26 -13.32 -6.78
CA LYS A 42 -14.52 -14.12 -5.80
C LYS A 42 -14.95 -13.83 -4.35
N LYS A 43 -15.96 -13.00 -4.14
CA LYS A 43 -16.40 -12.52 -2.81
C LYS A 43 -15.27 -11.83 -2.03
N VAL A 44 -14.41 -11.10 -2.72
CA VAL A 44 -13.38 -10.25 -2.14
C VAL A 44 -13.95 -8.85 -1.98
N GLY A 45 -14.03 -8.38 -0.75
CA GLY A 45 -14.67 -7.12 -0.38
C GLY A 45 -13.89 -5.88 -0.87
N LEU A 46 -14.59 -4.75 -0.86
CA LEU A 46 -14.08 -3.46 -1.33
C LEU A 46 -12.72 -3.08 -0.68
N PRO A 47 -12.52 -3.21 0.65
CA PRO A 47 -11.25 -2.80 1.26
C PRO A 47 -10.04 -3.52 0.67
N ALA A 48 -10.18 -4.79 0.28
CA ALA A 48 -9.06 -5.57 -0.25
C ALA A 48 -8.66 -5.14 -1.66
N TRP A 49 -9.61 -5.05 -2.60
CA TRP A 49 -9.27 -4.65 -3.97
C TRP A 49 -8.88 -3.16 -4.07
N VAL A 50 -9.48 -2.28 -3.26
CA VAL A 50 -9.05 -0.87 -3.15
C VAL A 50 -7.63 -0.78 -2.63
N THR A 51 -7.28 -1.57 -1.59
CA THR A 51 -5.92 -1.61 -1.05
C THR A 51 -4.90 -2.05 -2.11
N LEU A 52 -5.16 -3.16 -2.82
CA LEU A 52 -4.26 -3.67 -3.86
C LEU A 52 -4.07 -2.65 -4.99
N SER A 53 -5.15 -2.13 -5.55
CA SER A 53 -5.10 -1.18 -6.67
C SER A 53 -4.47 0.15 -6.28
N THR A 54 -4.75 0.67 -5.08
CA THR A 54 -4.14 1.90 -4.56
C THR A 54 -2.63 1.72 -4.37
N ALA A 55 -2.19 0.60 -3.79
CA ALA A 55 -0.78 0.33 -3.57
C ALA A 55 0.00 0.19 -4.89
N VAL A 56 -0.58 -0.45 -5.91
CA VAL A 56 -0.01 -0.50 -7.27
C VAL A 56 0.12 0.91 -7.85
N SER A 57 -0.95 1.72 -7.78
CA SER A 57 -0.98 3.08 -8.32
C SER A 57 0.03 4.00 -7.64
N ALA A 58 0.12 3.92 -6.31
CA ALA A 58 1.10 4.67 -5.52
C ALA A 58 2.54 4.25 -5.87
N THR A 59 2.80 2.96 -6.05
CA THR A 59 4.11 2.43 -6.44
C THR A 59 4.53 2.93 -7.82
N LEU A 60 3.60 3.04 -8.75
CA LEU A 60 3.86 3.54 -10.09
C LEU A 60 3.81 5.07 -10.20
N ASN A 61 3.61 5.79 -9.09
CA ASN A 61 3.49 7.25 -9.06
C ASN A 61 2.36 7.78 -9.99
N CYS A 62 1.20 7.10 -10.00
CA CYS A 62 0.05 7.43 -10.83
C CYS A 62 -1.17 7.87 -9.98
N PRO A 63 -1.24 9.14 -9.56
CA PRO A 63 -2.33 9.64 -8.73
C PRO A 63 -3.69 9.64 -9.46
N GLU A 64 -3.71 9.77 -10.79
CA GLU A 64 -4.95 9.70 -11.57
C GLU A 64 -5.63 8.34 -11.43
N ALA A 65 -4.85 7.25 -11.39
CA ALA A 65 -5.39 5.92 -11.13
C ALA A 65 -6.01 5.84 -9.70
N MET A 66 -5.42 6.49 -8.70
CA MET A 66 -6.01 6.55 -7.35
C MET A 66 -7.35 7.29 -7.36
N THR A 67 -7.48 8.35 -8.15
CA THR A 67 -8.75 9.09 -8.34
C THR A 67 -9.80 8.19 -9.01
N GLN A 68 -9.42 7.42 -10.01
CA GLN A 68 -10.31 6.46 -10.69
C GLN A 68 -10.76 5.33 -9.73
N ILE A 69 -9.86 4.85 -8.86
CA ILE A 69 -10.20 3.87 -7.81
C ILE A 69 -11.25 4.46 -6.85
N PHE A 70 -11.07 5.71 -6.43
CA PHE A 70 -12.04 6.40 -5.56
C PHE A 70 -13.42 6.48 -6.22
N HIS A 71 -13.51 6.93 -7.47
CA HIS A 71 -14.79 7.01 -8.18
C HIS A 71 -15.44 5.63 -8.35
N LEU A 72 -14.66 4.61 -8.70
CA LEU A 72 -15.15 3.24 -8.86
C LEU A 72 -15.66 2.68 -7.53
N ALA A 73 -14.92 2.88 -6.43
CA ALA A 73 -15.32 2.42 -5.10
C ALA A 73 -16.65 3.05 -4.63
N ASN A 74 -16.96 4.26 -5.09
CA ASN A 74 -18.21 4.93 -4.74
C ASN A 74 -19.37 4.67 -5.72
N SER A 75 -19.08 4.12 -6.90
CA SER A 75 -20.11 3.75 -7.90
C SER A 75 -20.47 2.27 -7.88
N THR A 76 -19.70 1.43 -7.20
CA THR A 76 -19.93 -0.01 -7.14
C THR A 76 -20.86 -0.36 -5.98
N PRO A 77 -22.05 -0.92 -6.23
CA PRO A 77 -22.92 -1.37 -5.15
C PRO A 77 -22.25 -2.52 -4.39
N THR A 78 -22.07 -2.34 -3.11
CA THR A 78 -21.61 -3.40 -2.21
C THR A 78 -22.80 -3.84 -1.34
N PRO A 79 -23.34 -5.04 -1.53
CA PRO A 79 -24.57 -5.47 -0.85
C PRO A 79 -24.48 -5.46 0.66
N ASN A 80 -23.28 -5.61 1.23
CA ASN A 80 -23.04 -5.79 2.65
C ASN A 80 -22.17 -4.68 3.29
N GLU A 81 -21.60 -3.77 2.53
CA GLU A 81 -20.73 -2.70 3.02
C GLU A 81 -21.21 -1.32 2.51
N GLN A 82 -21.93 -0.60 3.34
CA GLN A 82 -22.26 0.80 3.06
C GLN A 82 -21.14 1.72 3.55
N ARG A 83 -20.05 1.81 2.78
CA ARG A 83 -19.00 2.80 3.06
C ARG A 83 -19.36 4.14 2.41
N THR A 84 -19.15 5.21 3.15
CA THR A 84 -19.31 6.57 2.61
C THR A 84 -18.13 6.94 1.70
N PRO A 85 -18.30 7.92 0.80
CA PRO A 85 -17.17 8.44 0.01
C PRO A 85 -16.00 8.93 0.87
N VAL A 86 -16.27 9.52 2.02
CA VAL A 86 -15.25 9.94 2.99
C VAL A 86 -14.46 8.74 3.52
N GLN A 87 -15.14 7.66 3.90
CA GLN A 87 -14.48 6.45 4.39
C GLN A 87 -13.63 5.77 3.30
N ASN A 88 -14.06 5.80 2.04
CA ASN A 88 -13.28 5.27 0.92
C ASN A 88 -12.05 6.14 0.63
N ALA A 89 -12.19 7.47 0.67
CA ALA A 89 -11.07 8.39 0.53
C ALA A 89 -10.05 8.22 1.66
N GLU A 90 -10.49 8.04 2.91
CA GLU A 90 -9.62 7.80 4.06
C GLU A 90 -8.89 6.45 3.96
N LEU A 91 -9.53 5.41 3.46
CA LEU A 91 -8.88 4.12 3.20
C LEU A 91 -7.75 4.28 2.17
N ILE A 92 -8.02 4.96 1.04
CA ILE A 92 -7.02 5.23 0.00
C ILE A 92 -5.84 6.05 0.57
N ARG A 93 -6.11 7.05 1.39
CA ARG A 93 -5.08 7.87 2.05
C ARG A 93 -4.23 7.03 3.00
N GLU A 94 -4.85 6.19 3.82
CA GLU A 94 -4.13 5.35 4.77
C GLU A 94 -3.26 4.30 4.06
N VAL A 95 -3.77 3.67 3.00
CA VAL A 95 -2.98 2.78 2.14
C VAL A 95 -1.79 3.53 1.53
N GLY A 96 -2.02 4.70 0.93
CA GLY A 96 -0.97 5.53 0.34
C GLY A 96 0.11 5.95 1.35
N LEU A 97 -0.29 6.21 2.61
CA LEU A 97 0.64 6.48 3.70
C LEU A 97 1.50 5.25 4.03
N LYS A 98 0.89 4.07 4.19
CA LYS A 98 1.63 2.82 4.48
C LYS A 98 2.56 2.40 3.35
N CYS A 99 2.29 2.80 2.11
CA CYS A 99 3.18 2.59 0.97
C CYS A 99 4.57 3.21 1.14
N ILE A 100 4.75 4.20 2.03
CA ILE A 100 6.07 4.78 2.35
C ILE A 100 7.08 3.71 2.74
N SER A 101 6.66 2.68 3.48
CA SER A 101 7.54 1.58 3.91
C SER A 101 8.20 0.82 2.75
N PHE A 102 7.60 0.86 1.59
CA PHE A 102 8.02 0.06 0.42
C PHE A 102 8.50 0.94 -0.73
N ASN A 103 7.89 2.11 -0.94
CA ASN A 103 8.12 2.98 -2.08
C ASN A 103 9.00 4.20 -1.77
N GLY A 104 9.20 4.49 -0.47
CA GLY A 104 9.83 5.72 -0.01
C GLY A 104 8.88 6.93 -0.02
N ILE A 105 9.34 8.00 0.63
CA ILE A 105 8.57 9.22 0.90
C ILE A 105 8.15 9.99 -0.39
N PRO A 106 9.02 10.20 -1.40
CA PRO A 106 8.70 11.08 -2.53
C PRO A 106 7.44 10.66 -3.30
N ARG A 107 7.23 9.35 -3.52
CA ARG A 107 6.05 8.85 -4.22
C ARG A 107 4.78 9.07 -3.42
N SER A 108 4.82 8.89 -2.11
CA SER A 108 3.67 9.15 -1.23
C SER A 108 3.34 10.64 -1.16
N ILE A 109 4.34 11.54 -1.14
CA ILE A 109 4.09 12.99 -1.24
C ILE A 109 3.33 13.29 -2.53
N ASN A 110 3.83 12.80 -3.66
CA ASN A 110 3.25 13.04 -4.95
C ASN A 110 1.81 12.52 -5.05
N THR A 111 1.61 11.24 -4.75
CA THR A 111 0.33 10.57 -4.96
C THR A 111 -0.73 11.03 -3.98
N LEU A 112 -0.40 11.18 -2.69
CA LEU A 112 -1.35 11.67 -1.69
C LEU A 112 -1.73 13.12 -1.91
N GLY A 113 -0.78 14.00 -2.27
CA GLY A 113 -1.05 15.39 -2.56
C GLY A 113 -1.97 15.57 -3.76
N ALA A 114 -1.66 14.90 -4.87
CA ALA A 114 -2.48 14.97 -6.08
C ALA A 114 -3.87 14.32 -5.87
N PHE A 115 -3.94 13.16 -5.18
CA PHE A 115 -5.21 12.52 -4.83
C PHE A 115 -6.07 13.45 -3.97
N ARG A 116 -5.51 14.08 -2.93
CA ARG A 116 -6.25 15.03 -2.07
C ARG A 116 -6.85 16.17 -2.89
N ASN A 117 -6.11 16.69 -3.86
CA ASN A 117 -6.55 17.80 -4.71
C ASN A 117 -7.59 17.39 -5.76
N SER A 118 -7.74 16.10 -6.06
CA SER A 118 -8.70 15.58 -7.03
C SER A 118 -10.06 15.20 -6.42
N LEU A 119 -10.16 15.19 -5.09
CA LEU A 119 -11.42 14.85 -4.41
C LEU A 119 -12.47 15.95 -4.54
N PRO A 120 -13.76 15.60 -4.64
CA PRO A 120 -14.86 16.57 -4.52
C PRO A 120 -14.77 17.35 -3.21
N ASP A 121 -15.18 18.61 -3.24
CA ASP A 121 -15.07 19.52 -2.08
C ASP A 121 -15.84 19.02 -0.85
N ASP A 122 -17.01 18.42 -1.07
CA ASP A 122 -17.85 17.83 -0.03
C ASP A 122 -17.20 16.64 0.68
N VAL A 123 -16.39 15.86 -0.04
CA VAL A 123 -15.57 14.78 0.53
C VAL A 123 -14.31 15.36 1.17
N GLY A 124 -13.62 16.20 0.42
CA GLY A 124 -12.35 16.77 0.82
C GLY A 124 -12.41 17.56 2.12
N SER A 125 -13.49 18.30 2.37
CA SER A 125 -13.69 19.09 3.60
C SER A 125 -13.96 18.24 4.84
N GLN A 126 -14.40 16.99 4.68
CA GLN A 126 -14.71 16.07 5.78
C GLN A 126 -13.55 15.14 6.15
N LEU A 127 -12.47 15.16 5.40
CA LEU A 127 -11.30 14.32 5.70
C LEU A 127 -10.63 14.71 7.02
N SER A 128 -10.14 13.73 7.74
CA SER A 128 -9.42 13.96 8.99
C SER A 128 -8.17 14.83 8.77
N THR A 129 -8.02 15.83 9.65
CA THR A 129 -6.87 16.72 9.72
C THR A 129 -6.03 16.47 10.98
N THR A 130 -6.46 15.54 11.84
CA THR A 130 -5.79 15.24 13.10
C THR A 130 -4.74 14.15 12.89
N PRO A 131 -3.46 14.41 13.22
CA PRO A 131 -2.43 13.39 13.18
C PRO A 131 -2.68 12.31 14.24
N THR A 132 -2.50 11.04 13.87
CA THR A 132 -2.72 9.90 14.78
C THR A 132 -1.42 9.17 15.15
N ARG A 133 -0.30 9.52 14.52
CA ARG A 133 0.99 8.84 14.66
C ARG A 133 2.07 9.65 15.38
N GLU A 134 1.68 10.75 16.03
CA GLU A 134 2.64 11.52 16.80
C GLU A 134 3.20 10.69 17.96
N LEU A 135 4.54 10.67 18.06
CA LEU A 135 5.23 9.98 19.13
C LEU A 135 5.39 10.92 20.34
N THR A 136 5.01 10.42 21.48
CA THR A 136 5.15 11.10 22.78
C THR A 136 5.85 10.19 23.78
N PRO A 137 6.45 10.70 24.86
CA PRO A 137 7.01 9.86 25.90
C PRO A 137 6.00 8.85 26.47
N SER A 138 4.72 9.18 26.51
CA SER A 138 3.68 8.33 27.08
C SER A 138 3.24 7.17 26.15
N ASN A 139 3.43 7.28 24.83
CA ASN A 139 3.02 6.25 23.88
C ASN A 139 4.16 5.47 23.23
N LEU A 140 5.40 5.89 23.42
CA LEU A 140 6.58 5.33 22.74
C LEU A 140 6.73 3.83 22.95
N GLU A 141 6.62 3.36 24.18
CA GLU A 141 6.85 1.95 24.50
C GLU A 141 5.70 1.06 23.99
N ILE A 142 4.46 1.54 24.05
CA ILE A 142 3.33 0.79 23.49
C ILE A 142 3.43 0.70 21.97
N ARG A 143 3.89 1.77 21.31
CA ARG A 143 4.13 1.77 19.85
C ARG A 143 5.21 0.78 19.44
N LYS A 144 6.33 0.71 20.17
CA LYS A 144 7.38 -0.28 19.93
C LYS A 144 6.85 -1.70 20.09
N LYS A 145 6.06 -1.95 21.15
CA LYS A 145 5.43 -3.25 21.38
C LYS A 145 4.49 -3.64 20.23
N ASP A 146 3.65 -2.71 19.76
CA ASP A 146 2.73 -2.94 18.66
C ASP A 146 3.47 -3.24 17.34
N GLY A 147 4.55 -2.50 17.08
CA GLY A 147 5.39 -2.74 15.92
C GLY A 147 6.11 -4.09 15.95
N LEU A 148 6.63 -4.48 17.11
CA LEU A 148 7.25 -5.79 17.29
C LEU A 148 6.22 -6.91 17.13
N ALA A 149 5.03 -6.77 17.71
CA ALA A 149 3.96 -7.74 17.55
C ALA A 149 3.53 -7.90 16.07
N LEU A 150 3.45 -6.80 15.33
CA LEU A 150 3.18 -6.85 13.89
C LEU A 150 4.30 -7.56 13.11
N TRP A 151 5.56 -7.26 13.44
CA TRP A 151 6.73 -7.94 12.87
C TRP A 151 6.69 -9.44 13.13
N ASP A 152 6.50 -9.83 14.39
CA ASP A 152 6.44 -11.23 14.81
C ASP A 152 5.30 -11.97 14.10
N SER A 153 4.12 -11.35 13.97
CA SER A 153 2.99 -11.91 13.22
C SER A 153 3.30 -12.14 11.74
N VAL A 154 4.04 -11.24 11.09
CA VAL A 154 4.39 -11.39 9.67
C VAL A 154 5.44 -12.48 9.45
N TYR A 155 6.44 -12.56 10.33
CA TYR A 155 7.63 -13.41 10.13
C TYR A 155 7.70 -14.63 11.03
N VAL A 156 6.59 -15.04 11.64
CA VAL A 156 6.51 -16.21 12.58
C VAL A 156 7.45 -17.35 12.18
N GLY A 157 8.31 -17.71 13.13
CA GLY A 157 9.34 -18.76 12.99
C GLY A 157 10.65 -18.31 12.32
N PHE A 158 10.72 -17.06 11.83
CA PHE A 158 11.91 -16.50 11.19
C PHE A 158 12.28 -15.10 11.70
N GLU A 159 11.47 -14.52 12.58
CA GLU A 159 11.54 -13.13 13.05
C GLU A 159 12.93 -12.79 13.58
N ARG A 160 13.49 -13.61 14.46
CA ARG A 160 14.82 -13.42 15.05
C ARG A 160 15.93 -13.55 14.02
N LYS A 161 15.90 -14.66 13.24
CA LYS A 161 16.89 -14.93 12.20
C LYS A 161 16.94 -13.83 11.14
N LEU A 162 15.79 -13.24 10.84
CA LEU A 162 15.71 -12.14 9.89
C LEU A 162 16.32 -10.86 10.46
N LEU A 163 16.07 -10.54 11.74
CA LEU A 163 16.70 -9.39 12.42
C LEU A 163 18.22 -9.53 12.43
N ASP A 164 18.75 -10.72 12.75
CA ASP A 164 20.20 -10.98 12.76
C ASP A 164 20.80 -10.81 11.35
N LYS A 165 20.10 -11.29 10.31
CA LYS A 165 20.52 -11.09 8.92
C LYS A 165 20.53 -9.63 8.50
N LEU A 166 19.53 -8.86 8.91
CA LEU A 166 19.45 -7.42 8.64
C LEU A 166 20.58 -6.68 9.36
N ALA A 167 20.82 -7.01 10.64
CA ALA A 167 21.90 -6.42 11.44
C ALA A 167 23.28 -6.72 10.87
N HIS A 168 23.49 -7.90 10.26
CA HIS A 168 24.73 -8.24 9.56
C HIS A 168 25.00 -7.31 8.38
N SER A 169 23.95 -6.87 7.68
CA SER A 169 24.07 -5.92 6.56
C SER A 169 24.37 -4.50 7.05
N HIS A 170 23.66 -4.06 8.10
CA HIS A 170 23.90 -2.80 8.80
C HIS A 170 23.24 -2.87 10.18
N PRO A 171 23.97 -2.53 11.29
CA PRO A 171 23.45 -2.68 12.65
C PRO A 171 22.16 -1.90 12.90
N ASP A 172 21.98 -0.74 12.28
CA ASP A 172 20.78 0.09 12.44
C ASP A 172 19.63 -0.31 11.53
N LEU A 173 19.82 -1.22 10.55
CA LEU A 173 18.77 -1.59 9.61
C LEU A 173 17.54 -2.22 10.30
N PRO A 174 17.70 -3.25 11.17
CA PRO A 174 16.56 -3.79 11.92
C PRO A 174 15.98 -2.77 12.91
N VAL A 175 16.80 -1.94 13.52
CA VAL A 175 16.35 -0.89 14.46
C VAL A 175 15.44 0.11 13.75
N HIS A 176 15.85 0.60 12.57
CA HIS A 176 15.06 1.53 11.79
C HIS A 176 13.78 0.89 11.26
N ILE A 177 13.86 -0.33 10.74
CA ILE A 177 12.69 -1.06 10.24
C ILE A 177 11.65 -1.25 11.36
N LEU A 178 12.06 -1.71 12.54
CA LEU A 178 11.14 -1.93 13.64
C LEU A 178 10.55 -0.61 14.16
N ASN A 179 11.38 0.36 14.49
CA ASN A 179 10.93 1.58 15.16
C ASN A 179 10.25 2.57 14.20
N GLY A 180 10.80 2.76 13.00
CA GLY A 180 10.27 3.71 12.02
C GLY A 180 9.09 3.15 11.23
N HIS A 181 9.23 1.93 10.72
CA HIS A 181 8.22 1.35 9.83
C HIS A 181 7.18 0.52 10.58
N TYR A 182 7.58 -0.55 11.26
CA TYR A 182 6.59 -1.42 11.93
C TYR A 182 5.88 -0.71 13.08
N SER A 183 6.61 -0.01 13.95
CA SER A 183 6.02 0.64 15.12
C SER A 183 5.22 1.89 14.77
N ASN A 184 5.77 2.79 13.98
CA ASN A 184 5.13 4.10 13.80
C ASN A 184 4.26 4.19 12.56
N LEU A 185 4.58 3.48 11.48
CA LEU A 185 3.89 3.60 10.20
C LEU A 185 2.91 2.47 9.94
N LEU A 186 3.34 1.20 10.07
CA LEU A 186 2.54 0.05 9.67
C LEU A 186 1.55 -0.42 10.74
N SER A 187 1.92 -0.37 12.04
CA SER A 187 0.95 -0.66 13.10
C SER A 187 -0.11 0.44 13.19
N ASN A 188 -1.32 0.05 13.59
CA ASN A 188 -2.40 1.01 13.82
C ASN A 188 -2.29 1.58 15.23
N PRO A 189 -2.39 2.92 15.41
CA PRO A 189 -2.37 3.56 16.72
C PRO A 189 -3.49 3.07 17.62
N ARG A 190 -3.16 2.61 18.86
CA ARG A 190 -4.16 2.25 19.85
C ARG A 190 -4.69 3.47 20.59
N GLY A 191 -5.96 3.44 20.99
CA GLY A 191 -6.57 4.48 21.83
C GLY A 191 -6.81 5.82 21.12
N VAL A 192 -6.55 5.89 19.82
CA VAL A 192 -6.80 7.08 19.01
C VAL A 192 -7.82 6.73 17.93
N PRO A 193 -8.93 7.47 17.79
CA PRO A 193 -9.85 7.29 16.68
C PRO A 193 -9.12 7.43 15.34
N GLN A 194 -9.28 6.45 14.47
CA GLN A 194 -8.66 6.45 13.14
C GLN A 194 -9.73 6.62 12.08
N PRO A 195 -9.50 7.51 11.10
CA PRO A 195 -10.45 7.72 10.01
C PRO A 195 -10.60 6.48 9.11
N ALA A 196 -9.54 5.65 9.02
CA ALA A 196 -9.57 4.34 8.40
C ALA A 196 -8.56 3.41 9.07
N LYS A 197 -8.87 2.12 9.09
CA LYS A 197 -7.94 1.09 9.55
C LYS A 197 -7.46 0.26 8.37
N VAL A 198 -6.15 0.21 8.19
CA VAL A 198 -5.46 -0.77 7.35
C VAL A 198 -4.82 -1.77 8.30
N GLY A 199 -5.60 -2.79 8.68
CA GLY A 199 -5.21 -3.79 9.68
C GLY A 199 -4.21 -4.82 9.16
N ARG A 200 -4.06 -5.90 9.91
CA ARG A 200 -3.05 -6.94 9.67
C ARG A 200 -3.09 -7.51 8.24
N VAL A 201 -4.29 -7.88 7.78
CA VAL A 201 -4.49 -8.47 6.43
C VAL A 201 -4.22 -7.44 5.35
N LEU A 202 -4.85 -6.27 5.44
CA LEU A 202 -4.68 -5.21 4.44
C LEU A 202 -3.23 -4.71 4.39
N THR A 203 -2.50 -4.68 5.51
CA THR A 203 -1.07 -4.33 5.55
C THR A 203 -0.24 -5.35 4.76
N SER A 204 -0.56 -6.66 4.81
CA SER A 204 0.07 -7.66 3.95
C SER A 204 -0.24 -7.41 2.47
N LEU A 205 -1.48 -7.05 2.12
CA LEU A 205 -1.85 -6.72 0.75
C LEU A 205 -1.10 -5.48 0.23
N VAL A 206 -0.94 -4.43 1.05
CA VAL A 206 -0.10 -3.26 0.71
C VAL A 206 1.33 -3.71 0.39
N ALA A 207 1.93 -4.52 1.27
CA ALA A 207 3.30 -4.99 1.08
C ALA A 207 3.45 -5.81 -0.21
N ILE A 208 2.59 -6.81 -0.43
CA ILE A 208 2.62 -7.65 -1.63
C ILE A 208 2.48 -6.80 -2.89
N ALA A 209 1.50 -5.88 -2.92
CA ALA A 209 1.24 -5.03 -4.07
C ALA A 209 2.42 -4.11 -4.38
N CYS A 210 2.96 -3.40 -3.39
CA CYS A 210 4.12 -2.53 -3.56
C CYS A 210 5.36 -3.32 -4.03
N LEU A 211 5.68 -4.41 -3.35
CA LEU A 211 6.88 -5.20 -3.62
C LEU A 211 6.81 -5.90 -4.98
N ARG A 212 5.65 -6.45 -5.36
CA ARG A 212 5.48 -7.06 -6.68
C ARG A 212 5.62 -6.04 -7.79
N THR A 213 5.00 -4.87 -7.62
CA THR A 213 4.98 -3.78 -8.61
C THR A 213 6.36 -3.17 -8.83
N GLN A 214 7.20 -3.02 -7.79
CA GLN A 214 8.52 -2.42 -7.95
C GLN A 214 9.54 -3.36 -8.60
N THR A 215 9.29 -4.67 -8.67
CA THR A 215 10.18 -5.71 -9.20
C THR A 215 11.54 -5.83 -8.49
N GLY A 216 12.31 -6.91 -8.77
CA GLY A 216 13.66 -7.10 -8.23
C GLY A 216 13.74 -7.50 -6.75
N VAL A 217 12.61 -7.61 -6.05
CA VAL A 217 12.51 -7.90 -4.60
C VAL A 217 11.70 -9.17 -4.32
N GLY A 218 11.89 -10.20 -5.14
CA GLY A 218 11.16 -11.48 -5.05
C GLY A 218 11.16 -12.11 -3.66
N PRO A 219 12.29 -12.20 -2.92
CA PRO A 219 12.31 -12.74 -1.57
C PRO A 219 11.38 -12.02 -0.59
N GLN A 220 11.23 -10.70 -0.74
CA GLN A 220 10.33 -9.90 0.10
C GLN A 220 8.86 -10.16 -0.27
N VAL A 221 8.54 -10.33 -1.56
CA VAL A 221 7.19 -10.75 -2.01
C VAL A 221 6.83 -12.09 -1.37
N VAL A 222 7.72 -13.08 -1.45
CA VAL A 222 7.54 -14.41 -0.83
C VAL A 222 7.26 -14.28 0.67
N SER A 223 8.04 -13.47 1.38
CA SER A 223 7.85 -13.27 2.83
C SER A 223 6.46 -12.73 3.17
N HIS A 224 5.95 -11.77 2.40
CA HIS A 224 4.63 -11.18 2.67
C HIS A 224 3.46 -12.05 2.18
N ILE A 225 3.65 -12.89 1.16
CA ILE A 225 2.68 -13.95 0.80
C ILE A 225 2.56 -14.95 1.96
N PHE A 226 3.67 -15.43 2.51
CA PHE A 226 3.64 -16.28 3.70
C PHE A 226 3.04 -15.55 4.90
N GLY A 227 3.39 -14.27 5.09
CA GLY A 227 2.81 -13.45 6.15
C GLY A 227 1.29 -13.33 6.06
N LEU A 228 0.73 -13.22 4.84
CA LEU A 228 -0.72 -13.22 4.63
C LEU A 228 -1.36 -14.54 5.06
N ARG A 229 -0.79 -15.69 4.67
CA ARG A 229 -1.26 -17.02 5.08
C ARG A 229 -1.22 -17.16 6.60
N LYS A 230 -0.09 -16.85 7.21
CA LYS A 230 0.10 -16.93 8.68
C LYS A 230 -0.86 -16.06 9.47
N ALA A 231 -1.32 -14.92 8.91
CA ALA A 231 -2.31 -14.10 9.59
C ALA A 231 -3.61 -14.88 9.89
N TYR A 232 -4.00 -15.81 9.03
CA TYR A 232 -5.15 -16.67 9.24
C TYR A 232 -4.80 -17.94 10.01
N ASP A 233 -3.68 -18.58 9.70
CA ASP A 233 -3.25 -19.81 10.37
C ASP A 233 -3.04 -19.62 11.88
N ASN A 234 -2.54 -18.45 12.29
CA ASN A 234 -2.26 -18.09 13.68
C ASN A 234 -3.39 -17.31 14.36
N GLY A 235 -4.45 -16.94 13.62
CA GLY A 235 -5.57 -16.17 14.15
C GLY A 235 -5.35 -14.66 14.22
N ASP A 236 -4.19 -14.14 13.79
CA ASP A 236 -3.87 -12.70 13.84
C ASP A 236 -4.83 -11.84 13.01
N ALA A 237 -5.42 -12.42 11.95
CA ALA A 237 -6.45 -11.75 11.14
C ALA A 237 -7.74 -11.44 11.90
N HIS A 238 -7.93 -12.08 13.04
CA HIS A 238 -9.11 -11.96 13.93
C HIS A 238 -8.73 -11.44 15.32
N ALA A 239 -7.52 -10.93 15.49
CA ALA A 239 -7.06 -10.37 16.76
C ALA A 239 -7.93 -9.19 17.20
N GLU A 240 -7.92 -8.89 18.50
CA GLU A 240 -8.66 -7.74 19.02
C GLU A 240 -8.28 -6.44 18.30
N GLY A 241 -9.29 -5.73 17.81
CA GLY A 241 -9.13 -4.48 17.08
C GLY A 241 -8.88 -4.61 15.58
N GLU A 242 -8.73 -5.84 15.06
CA GLU A 242 -8.70 -6.08 13.62
C GLU A 242 -10.12 -6.05 13.02
N GLU A 243 -10.25 -5.45 11.84
CA GLU A 243 -11.50 -5.46 11.07
C GLU A 243 -11.48 -6.66 10.11
N PRO A 244 -12.56 -7.46 10.07
CA PRO A 244 -12.66 -8.57 9.12
C PRO A 244 -12.54 -8.08 7.68
N VAL A 245 -11.78 -8.81 6.87
CA VAL A 245 -11.65 -8.55 5.43
C VAL A 245 -12.47 -9.60 4.69
N GLU A 246 -13.54 -9.16 4.03
CA GLU A 246 -14.37 -10.05 3.20
C GLU A 246 -13.52 -10.71 2.11
N GLY A 247 -13.61 -12.05 1.98
CA GLY A 247 -12.75 -12.83 1.10
C GLY A 247 -11.33 -13.03 1.59
N GLY A 248 -10.95 -12.47 2.74
CA GLY A 248 -9.60 -12.55 3.28
C GLY A 248 -9.07 -13.96 3.47
N PRO A 249 -9.84 -14.93 4.05
CA PRO A 249 -9.40 -16.32 4.12
C PRO A 249 -9.09 -16.93 2.75
N TRP A 250 -9.88 -16.63 1.72
CA TRP A 250 -9.61 -17.08 0.37
C TRP A 250 -8.34 -16.43 -0.21
N LEU A 251 -8.12 -15.14 0.03
CA LEU A 251 -6.89 -14.45 -0.39
C LEU A 251 -5.61 -15.08 0.19
N ALA A 252 -5.72 -15.75 1.34
CA ALA A 252 -4.62 -16.46 1.98
C ALA A 252 -4.38 -17.88 1.42
N THR A 253 -5.26 -18.40 0.56
CA THR A 253 -5.07 -19.68 -0.13
C THR A 253 -4.08 -19.56 -1.29
N GLU A 254 -3.69 -20.69 -1.88
CA GLU A 254 -2.84 -20.72 -3.08
C GLU A 254 -3.54 -20.00 -4.25
N ASP A 255 -4.80 -20.32 -4.52
CA ASP A 255 -5.58 -19.68 -5.60
C ASP A 255 -5.72 -18.17 -5.37
N GLY A 256 -5.97 -17.74 -4.13
CA GLY A 256 -6.04 -16.34 -3.76
C GLY A 256 -4.69 -15.62 -3.94
N ASN A 257 -3.58 -16.26 -3.59
CA ASN A 257 -2.25 -15.70 -3.80
C ASN A 257 -1.90 -15.56 -5.30
N ILE A 258 -2.25 -16.55 -6.12
CA ILE A 258 -2.11 -16.49 -7.58
C ILE A 258 -2.93 -15.32 -8.12
N TRP A 259 -4.20 -15.23 -7.73
CA TRP A 259 -5.10 -14.15 -8.13
C TRP A 259 -4.55 -12.77 -7.75
N ILE A 260 -4.02 -12.60 -6.55
CA ILE A 260 -3.38 -11.34 -6.11
C ILE A 260 -2.25 -10.96 -7.06
N LEU A 261 -1.30 -11.88 -7.29
CA LEU A 261 -0.10 -11.59 -8.08
C LEU A 261 -0.44 -11.30 -9.54
N GLU A 262 -1.33 -12.08 -10.17
CA GLU A 262 -1.76 -11.85 -11.55
C GLU A 262 -2.48 -10.52 -11.74
N ASN A 263 -3.34 -10.13 -10.80
CA ASN A 263 -4.04 -8.86 -10.90
C ASN A 263 -3.13 -7.65 -10.63
N ILE A 264 -2.16 -7.77 -9.73
CA ILE A 264 -1.12 -6.76 -9.58
C ILE A 264 -0.35 -6.57 -10.89
N ASP A 265 0.08 -7.67 -11.53
CA ASP A 265 0.80 -7.62 -12.81
C ASP A 265 -0.05 -6.98 -13.92
N LYS A 266 -1.32 -7.38 -14.05
CA LYS A 266 -2.26 -6.80 -15.03
C LYS A 266 -2.43 -5.28 -14.83
N LEU A 267 -2.66 -4.84 -13.58
CA LEU A 267 -2.80 -3.42 -13.25
C LEU A 267 -1.49 -2.65 -13.50
N ALA A 268 -0.36 -3.21 -13.06
CA ALA A 268 0.94 -2.57 -13.24
C ALA A 268 1.27 -2.37 -14.71
N ASN A 269 1.04 -3.36 -15.56
CA ASN A 269 1.28 -3.28 -17.00
C ASN A 269 0.39 -2.22 -17.67
N VAL A 270 -0.89 -2.16 -17.31
CA VAL A 270 -1.80 -1.16 -17.88
C VAL A 270 -1.47 0.25 -17.42
N ILE A 271 -1.13 0.45 -16.14
CA ILE A 271 -0.78 1.77 -15.59
C ILE A 271 0.57 2.25 -16.14
N SER A 272 1.58 1.39 -16.22
CA SER A 272 2.91 1.77 -16.73
C SER A 272 2.95 1.93 -18.24
N GLY A 273 2.01 1.34 -18.97
CA GLY A 273 1.97 1.32 -20.43
C GLY A 273 3.08 0.48 -21.08
N VAL A 274 3.87 -0.23 -20.29
CA VAL A 274 4.97 -1.10 -20.72
C VAL A 274 5.11 -2.28 -19.77
N GLU A 275 5.67 -3.38 -20.24
CA GLU A 275 6.13 -4.45 -19.35
C GLU A 275 7.26 -3.92 -18.45
N GLY A 276 7.11 -4.03 -17.15
CA GLY A 276 8.06 -3.54 -16.17
C GLY A 276 7.50 -2.44 -15.29
N THR A 277 8.37 -1.76 -14.54
CA THR A 277 7.97 -0.70 -13.62
C THR A 277 8.81 0.56 -13.80
N THR A 278 8.37 1.67 -13.18
CA THR A 278 9.15 2.91 -13.14
C THR A 278 10.40 2.80 -12.26
N PHE A 279 10.52 1.76 -11.42
CA PHE A 279 11.75 1.47 -10.66
C PHE A 279 12.82 0.78 -11.50
N ALA A 280 12.40 -0.11 -12.43
CA ALA A 280 13.29 -0.87 -13.28
C ALA A 280 12.70 -1.03 -14.69
N PRO A 281 12.56 0.08 -15.46
CA PRO A 281 11.97 0.04 -16.78
C PRO A 281 12.85 -0.78 -17.74
N GLY A 282 12.23 -1.73 -18.43
CA GLY A 282 12.90 -2.53 -19.45
C GLY A 282 13.75 -3.70 -18.96
N LEU A 283 13.80 -3.96 -17.66
CA LEU A 283 14.41 -5.18 -17.13
C LEU A 283 13.43 -6.35 -17.25
N ARG A 284 13.72 -7.29 -18.16
CA ARG A 284 13.00 -8.57 -18.21
C ARG A 284 13.55 -9.47 -17.12
N PRO A 285 12.71 -10.19 -16.35
CA PRO A 285 13.19 -11.24 -15.46
C PRO A 285 13.96 -12.25 -16.31
N LYS A 286 15.18 -12.57 -15.93
CA LYS A 286 15.82 -13.79 -16.40
C LYS A 286 15.16 -14.94 -15.63
N LEU A 287 14.32 -15.71 -16.29
CA LEU A 287 13.83 -16.99 -15.82
C LEU A 287 14.98 -17.97 -15.68
#